data_dbe7b672d20dece4daeaee9f2b66fd66
#
_entry.id   dbe7b672d20dece4daeaee9f2b66fd66
#
_cell.length_a   1.000
_cell.length_b   1.000
_cell.length_c   1.000
_cell.angle_alpha   90.00
_cell.angle_beta   90.00
_cell.angle_gamma   90.00
#
_symmetry.space_group_name_H-M   'P 1'
#
loop_
_entity.id
_entity.type
_entity.pdbx_description
1 polymer ?
#
loop_
_entity_poly.entity_id
_entity_poly.type
_entity_poly.pdbx_seq_one_letter_code
_entity_poly.pdbx_strand_id
1 'polypeptide(L)'
;MSSVRALDFGCAFYLTSDSEQAARWARTTVLRRGEGQAVVSVYEFDEAAASALSTLRFNAPDSEWLRYVTRNRTGMLVDVDYDIVSGPIANDNTMPVLNLYFKGAYSEEEALRRLLPQRLKDQFAMKTDAALSCLRFLEGRAV
;
A
#
# COMPACT_ATOMS: atom_id res chain seq x y z
N MET A 1 -12.20 7.28 -3.82
CA MET A 1 -11.74 7.01 -2.51
C MET A 1 -11.38 5.54 -2.31
N SER A 2 -11.46 5.00 -1.15
CA SER A 2 -10.90 3.69 -0.84
C SER A 2 -11.53 2.54 -1.61
N SER A 3 -10.75 1.50 -1.82
CA SER A 3 -11.18 0.25 -2.41
C SER A 3 -11.84 -0.64 -1.37
N VAL A 4 -12.86 -1.40 -1.77
CA VAL A 4 -13.45 -2.44 -0.92
C VAL A 4 -12.69 -3.75 -1.01
N ARG A 5 -11.69 -3.83 -1.91
CA ARG A 5 -10.87 -5.03 -2.06
C ARG A 5 -9.85 -5.13 -0.93
N ALA A 6 -9.49 -6.36 -0.57
CA ALA A 6 -8.39 -6.61 0.35
C ALA A 6 -7.07 -6.25 -0.35
N LEU A 7 -6.37 -5.26 0.15
CA LEU A 7 -5.08 -4.80 -0.34
C LEU A 7 -4.00 -5.12 0.69
N ASP A 8 -2.74 -4.79 0.39
CA ASP A 8 -1.60 -5.15 1.24
C ASP A 8 -1.80 -4.76 2.71
N PHE A 9 -2.33 -3.57 2.95
CA PHE A 9 -2.55 -3.05 4.30
C PHE A 9 -4.03 -2.92 4.65
N GLY A 10 -4.90 -3.55 3.85
CA GLY A 10 -6.34 -3.55 4.08
C GLY A 10 -7.05 -2.36 3.45
N CYS A 11 -8.29 -2.13 3.87
CA CYS A 11 -9.09 -1.01 3.40
C CYS A 11 -8.49 0.30 3.90
N ALA A 12 -8.17 1.21 2.96
CA ALA A 12 -7.52 2.47 3.30
C ALA A 12 -7.50 3.40 2.08
N PHE A 13 -7.12 4.64 2.33
CA PHE A 13 -6.72 5.58 1.28
C PHE A 13 -5.21 5.45 1.12
N TYR A 14 -4.76 5.02 -0.04
CA TYR A 14 -3.35 4.71 -0.30
C TYR A 14 -2.63 5.84 -1.02
N LEU A 15 -1.41 6.13 -0.56
CA LEU A 15 -0.53 7.12 -1.17
C LEU A 15 0.87 6.51 -1.35
N THR A 16 1.69 7.18 -2.14
CA THR A 16 3.11 6.85 -2.27
C THR A 16 3.91 8.14 -2.28
N SER A 17 5.17 8.08 -1.85
CA SER A 17 6.10 9.18 -1.96
C SER A 17 6.79 9.24 -3.32
N ASP A 18 6.58 8.22 -4.15
CA ASP A 18 7.19 8.11 -5.48
C ASP A 18 6.22 8.58 -6.54
N SER A 19 6.52 9.72 -7.17
CA SER A 19 5.64 10.32 -8.17
C SER A 19 5.46 9.45 -9.42
N GLU A 20 6.49 8.70 -9.81
CA GLU A 20 6.38 7.78 -10.95
C GLU A 20 5.46 6.62 -10.64
N GLN A 21 5.49 6.12 -9.42
CA GLN A 21 4.58 5.07 -8.97
C GLN A 21 3.13 5.56 -9.01
N ALA A 22 2.89 6.78 -8.52
CA ALA A 22 1.56 7.39 -8.56
C ALA A 22 1.08 7.55 -10.01
N ALA A 23 1.96 7.99 -10.90
CA ALA A 23 1.63 8.14 -12.33
C ALA A 23 1.27 6.80 -12.96
N ARG A 24 2.01 5.75 -12.65
CA ARG A 24 1.69 4.40 -13.15
C ARG A 24 0.32 3.91 -12.65
N TRP A 25 0.02 4.14 -11.38
CA TRP A 25 -1.29 3.79 -10.82
C TRP A 25 -2.42 4.52 -11.56
N ALA A 26 -2.23 5.82 -11.81
CA ALA A 26 -3.22 6.63 -12.50
C ALA A 26 -3.45 6.14 -13.93
N ARG A 27 -2.38 5.85 -14.68
CA ARG A 27 -2.47 5.35 -16.05
C ARG A 27 -3.13 3.97 -16.10
N THR A 28 -2.75 3.09 -15.20
CA THR A 28 -3.33 1.75 -15.11
C THR A 28 -4.83 1.81 -14.82
N THR A 29 -5.25 2.73 -13.96
CA THR A 29 -6.66 2.93 -13.63
C THR A 29 -7.44 3.36 -14.88
N VAL A 30 -6.91 4.31 -15.65
CA VAL A 30 -7.56 4.79 -16.88
C VAL A 30 -7.67 3.67 -17.91
N LEU A 31 -6.59 2.90 -18.10
CA LEU A 31 -6.60 1.77 -19.02
C LEU A 31 -7.64 0.73 -18.62
N ARG A 32 -7.75 0.44 -17.34
CA ARG A 32 -8.70 -0.53 -16.83
C ARG A 32 -10.15 -0.08 -17.00
N ARG A 33 -10.41 1.21 -16.82
CA ARG A 33 -11.74 1.80 -16.97
C ARG A 33 -12.12 2.01 -18.43
N GLY A 34 -11.12 2.16 -19.31
CA GLY A 34 -11.33 2.42 -20.72
C GLY A 34 -11.74 3.84 -21.05
N GLU A 35 -11.70 4.75 -20.07
CA GLU A 35 -12.08 6.14 -20.24
C GLU A 35 -11.44 7.04 -19.19
N GLY A 36 -11.51 8.34 -19.41
CA GLY A 36 -11.02 9.35 -18.49
C GLY A 36 -9.59 9.74 -18.76
N GLN A 37 -9.07 10.63 -17.93
CA GLN A 37 -7.71 11.14 -18.00
C GLN A 37 -6.94 10.73 -16.77
N ALA A 38 -5.68 10.31 -16.94
CA ALA A 38 -4.83 9.96 -15.82
C ALA A 38 -4.39 11.23 -15.08
N VAL A 39 -4.73 11.31 -13.81
CA VAL A 39 -4.39 12.45 -12.95
C VAL A 39 -3.80 11.94 -11.64
N VAL A 40 -2.72 12.55 -11.21
CA VAL A 40 -2.12 12.31 -9.90
C VAL A 40 -2.54 13.44 -8.98
N SER A 41 -3.15 13.07 -7.85
CA SER A 41 -3.48 14.02 -6.79
C SER A 41 -2.30 14.15 -5.85
N VAL A 42 -1.87 15.37 -5.59
CA VAL A 42 -0.71 15.66 -4.74
C VAL A 42 -1.19 16.22 -3.41
N TYR A 43 -0.69 15.64 -2.34
CA TYR A 43 -1.05 16.03 -0.97
C TYR A 43 0.19 16.42 -0.18
N GLU A 44 0.03 17.37 0.71
CA GLU A 44 1.01 17.65 1.75
C GLU A 44 0.65 16.83 2.98
N PHE A 45 1.62 16.16 3.57
CA PHE A 45 1.43 15.33 4.75
C PHE A 45 1.99 16.04 5.98
N ASP A 46 1.14 16.25 6.98
CA ASP A 46 1.54 16.88 8.25
C ASP A 46 2.11 15.80 9.18
N GLU A 47 3.42 15.64 9.15
CA GLU A 47 4.11 14.64 9.96
C GLU A 47 3.98 14.93 11.46
N ALA A 48 3.93 16.21 11.86
CA ALA A 48 3.78 16.59 13.25
C ALA A 48 2.43 16.14 13.80
N ALA A 49 1.35 16.38 13.05
CA ALA A 49 0.01 15.93 13.44
C ALA A 49 -0.05 14.40 13.48
N ALA A 50 0.57 13.75 12.51
CA ALA A 50 0.56 12.29 12.43
C ALA A 50 1.33 11.62 13.56
N SER A 51 2.26 12.32 14.21
CA SER A 51 3.05 11.75 15.30
C SER A 51 2.20 11.37 16.51
N ALA A 52 0.99 11.94 16.63
CA ALA A 52 0.06 11.62 17.71
C ALA A 52 -0.80 10.38 17.40
N LEU A 53 -0.72 9.87 16.18
CA LEU A 53 -1.56 8.75 15.72
C LEU A 53 -0.82 7.42 15.84
N SER A 54 -1.59 6.32 15.87
CA SER A 54 -0.99 4.99 15.87
C SER A 54 -0.48 4.66 14.47
N THR A 55 0.80 4.32 14.37
CA THR A 55 1.47 4.06 13.10
C THR A 55 2.24 2.77 13.15
N LEU A 56 2.04 1.93 12.12
CA LEU A 56 2.84 0.73 11.90
C LEU A 56 3.70 0.95 10.67
N ARG A 57 5.02 0.80 10.82
CA ARG A 57 5.96 1.02 9.72
C ARG A 57 6.79 -0.22 9.48
N PHE A 58 6.83 -0.64 8.22
CA PHE A 58 7.72 -1.72 7.77
C PHE A 58 8.85 -1.12 6.95
N ASN A 59 10.09 -1.52 7.25
CA ASN A 59 11.26 -1.01 6.54
C ASN A 59 11.71 -1.95 5.41
N ALA A 60 11.18 -3.18 5.38
CA ALA A 60 11.55 -4.18 4.39
C ALA A 60 10.42 -5.18 4.24
N PRO A 61 10.38 -5.95 3.13
CA PRO A 61 9.42 -7.04 2.97
C PRO A 61 9.86 -8.27 3.77
N ASP A 62 9.94 -8.10 5.08
CA ASP A 62 10.38 -9.11 6.03
C ASP A 62 9.21 -9.98 6.51
N SER A 63 9.45 -10.80 7.53
CA SER A 63 8.45 -11.74 8.01
C SER A 63 7.22 -11.01 8.60
N GLU A 64 7.42 -9.90 9.29
CA GLU A 64 6.31 -9.13 9.85
C GLU A 64 5.46 -8.53 8.74
N TRP A 65 6.10 -7.95 7.71
CA TRP A 65 5.40 -7.43 6.53
C TRP A 65 4.62 -8.54 5.83
N LEU A 66 5.27 -9.68 5.61
CA LEU A 66 4.64 -10.82 4.92
C LEU A 66 3.41 -11.31 5.67
N ARG A 67 3.47 -11.41 6.98
CA ARG A 67 2.33 -11.85 7.79
C ARG A 67 1.20 -10.83 7.76
N TYR A 68 1.53 -9.56 7.86
CA TYR A 68 0.53 -8.49 7.82
C TYR A 68 -0.19 -8.44 6.48
N VAL A 69 0.57 -8.46 5.39
CA VAL A 69 0.03 -8.47 4.03
C VAL A 69 -0.84 -9.71 3.80
N THR A 70 -0.37 -10.87 4.26
CA THR A 70 -1.12 -12.13 4.11
C THR A 70 -2.48 -12.03 4.79
N ARG A 71 -2.52 -11.55 6.03
CA ARG A 71 -3.78 -11.43 6.76
C ARG A 71 -4.76 -10.49 6.07
N ASN A 72 -4.26 -9.37 5.56
CA ASN A 72 -5.12 -8.41 4.85
C ASN A 72 -5.61 -8.96 3.51
N ARG A 73 -4.72 -9.56 2.73
CA ARG A 73 -5.07 -10.07 1.40
C ARG A 73 -5.97 -11.29 1.44
N THR A 74 -5.87 -12.09 2.50
CA THR A 74 -6.71 -13.27 2.66
C THR A 74 -8.00 -12.99 3.44
N GLY A 75 -8.23 -11.73 3.82
CA GLY A 75 -9.46 -11.32 4.48
C GLY A 75 -9.57 -11.70 5.95
N MET A 76 -8.47 -12.06 6.58
CA MET A 76 -8.46 -12.49 7.97
C MET A 76 -8.39 -11.34 8.97
N LEU A 77 -8.05 -10.15 8.51
CA LEU A 77 -7.99 -8.95 9.35
C LEU A 77 -9.19 -8.08 9.03
N VAL A 78 -10.11 -7.93 9.96
CA VAL A 78 -11.39 -7.25 9.74
C VAL A 78 -11.51 -5.91 10.43
N ASP A 79 -10.77 -5.68 11.51
CA ASP A 79 -10.85 -4.46 12.29
C ASP A 79 -9.71 -3.49 11.93
N VAL A 80 -9.96 -2.20 12.15
CA VAL A 80 -8.91 -1.20 12.02
C VAL A 80 -7.96 -1.34 13.20
N ASP A 81 -6.69 -1.54 12.90
CA ASP A 81 -5.65 -1.78 13.90
C ASP A 81 -4.76 -0.54 14.13
N TYR A 82 -4.51 0.24 13.07
CA TYR A 82 -3.66 1.43 13.12
C TYR A 82 -4.30 2.54 12.32
N ASP A 83 -3.96 3.79 12.66
CA ASP A 83 -4.38 4.94 11.86
C ASP A 83 -3.63 4.97 10.53
N ILE A 84 -2.32 4.70 10.57
CA ILE A 84 -1.45 4.74 9.40
C ILE A 84 -0.58 3.50 9.36
N VAL A 85 -0.50 2.86 8.19
CA VAL A 85 0.45 1.77 7.96
C VAL A 85 1.30 2.14 6.75
N SER A 86 2.61 2.04 6.88
CA SER A 86 3.51 2.34 5.77
C SER A 86 4.53 1.22 5.58
N GLY A 87 5.01 1.09 4.35
CA GLY A 87 6.01 0.09 4.04
C GLY A 87 6.05 -0.27 2.57
N PRO A 88 6.78 -1.33 2.23
CA PRO A 88 6.91 -1.76 0.84
C PRO A 88 5.58 -2.13 0.22
N ILE A 89 5.42 -1.80 -1.07
CA ILE A 89 4.29 -2.22 -1.88
C ILE A 89 4.71 -3.40 -2.77
N ALA A 90 3.87 -4.43 -2.82
CA ALA A 90 4.09 -5.55 -3.72
C ALA A 90 3.98 -5.07 -5.18
N ASN A 91 4.90 -5.51 -6.00
CA ASN A 91 4.95 -5.18 -7.42
C ASN A 91 4.75 -6.45 -8.29
N ASP A 92 4.87 -6.30 -9.60
CA ASP A 92 4.67 -7.40 -10.53
C ASP A 92 5.66 -8.56 -10.34
N ASN A 93 6.84 -8.28 -9.76
CA ASN A 93 7.84 -9.32 -9.49
C ASN A 93 7.57 -10.04 -8.17
N THR A 94 6.95 -9.37 -7.21
CA THR A 94 6.69 -9.94 -5.88
C THR A 94 5.32 -10.58 -5.76
N MET A 95 4.33 -10.15 -6.53
CA MET A 95 2.99 -10.75 -6.47
C MET A 95 2.98 -12.25 -6.76
N PRO A 96 3.75 -12.77 -7.74
CA PRO A 96 3.80 -14.22 -7.93
C PRO A 96 4.32 -14.97 -6.71
N VAL A 97 5.31 -14.40 -6.01
CA VAL A 97 5.85 -15.00 -4.78
C VAL A 97 4.77 -15.04 -3.70
N LEU A 98 4.06 -13.92 -3.51
CA LEU A 98 2.98 -13.84 -2.53
C LEU A 98 1.87 -14.85 -2.84
N ASN A 99 1.47 -14.94 -4.10
CA ASN A 99 0.41 -15.88 -4.50
C ASN A 99 0.80 -17.33 -4.22
N LEU A 100 2.03 -17.72 -4.51
CA LEU A 100 2.52 -19.07 -4.22
C LEU A 100 2.60 -19.31 -2.71
N TYR A 101 2.97 -18.30 -1.94
CA TYR A 101 2.96 -18.40 -0.48
C TYR A 101 1.52 -18.57 0.05
N PHE A 102 0.57 -17.79 -0.46
CA PHE A 102 -0.83 -17.89 -0.04
C PHE A 102 -1.42 -19.27 -0.34
N LYS A 103 -1.00 -19.88 -1.43
CA LYS A 103 -1.45 -21.23 -1.84
C LYS A 103 -0.73 -22.35 -1.10
N GLY A 104 0.27 -22.03 -0.29
CA GLY A 104 1.05 -23.02 0.42
C GLY A 104 2.16 -23.67 -0.39
N ALA A 105 2.40 -23.22 -1.63
CA ALA A 105 3.48 -23.73 -2.47
C ALA A 105 4.87 -23.31 -1.98
N TYR A 106 4.96 -22.12 -1.39
CA TYR A 106 6.18 -21.65 -0.72
C TYR A 106 5.97 -21.61 0.78
N SER A 107 6.99 -22.06 1.54
CA SER A 107 7.06 -21.80 2.97
C SER A 107 7.36 -20.33 3.23
N GLU A 108 7.20 -19.88 4.47
CA GLU A 108 7.57 -18.51 4.84
C GLU A 108 9.06 -18.26 4.54
N GLU A 109 9.92 -19.22 4.87
CA GLU A 109 11.35 -19.11 4.62
C GLU A 109 11.68 -18.93 3.14
N GLU A 110 11.06 -19.73 2.27
CA GLU A 110 11.25 -19.62 0.82
C GLU A 110 10.74 -18.30 0.28
N ALA A 111 9.56 -17.85 0.74
CA ALA A 111 8.99 -16.57 0.32
C ALA A 111 9.91 -15.42 0.73
N LEU A 112 10.39 -15.41 1.96
CA LEU A 112 11.28 -14.36 2.46
C LEU A 112 12.59 -14.31 1.69
N ARG A 113 13.15 -15.46 1.34
CA ARG A 113 14.37 -15.51 0.55
C ARG A 113 14.24 -14.81 -0.80
N ARG A 114 13.04 -14.84 -1.37
CA ARG A 114 12.74 -14.19 -2.65
C ARG A 114 12.31 -12.74 -2.50
N LEU A 115 11.73 -12.36 -1.36
CA LEU A 115 11.22 -11.02 -1.14
C LEU A 115 12.27 -10.06 -0.61
N LEU A 116 13.11 -10.48 0.34
CA LEU A 116 14.06 -9.59 1.00
C LEU A 116 15.02 -8.86 0.07
N PRO A 117 15.52 -9.46 -1.03
CA PRO A 117 16.38 -8.74 -1.96
C PRO A 117 15.68 -7.69 -2.80
N GLN A 118 14.35 -7.68 -2.84
CA GLN A 118 13.59 -6.76 -3.70
C GLN A 118 13.65 -5.34 -3.18
N ARG A 119 13.80 -4.39 -4.10
CA ARG A 119 13.78 -2.96 -3.79
C ARG A 119 12.41 -2.41 -4.17
N LEU A 120 11.48 -2.51 -3.24
CA LEU A 120 10.09 -2.11 -3.46
C LEU A 120 9.90 -0.64 -3.14
N LYS A 121 8.95 -0.02 -3.85
CA LYS A 121 8.51 1.34 -3.55
C LYS A 121 7.67 1.31 -2.28
N ASP A 122 7.59 2.46 -1.60
CA ASP A 122 6.76 2.56 -0.40
C ASP A 122 5.32 2.89 -0.73
N GLN A 123 4.47 2.62 0.24
CA GLN A 123 3.08 3.08 0.24
C GLN A 123 2.68 3.46 1.66
N PHE A 124 1.70 4.35 1.74
CA PHE A 124 1.13 4.79 3.00
C PHE A 124 -0.37 4.52 2.95
N ALA A 125 -0.87 3.78 3.91
CA ALA A 125 -2.30 3.49 4.03
C ALA A 125 -2.88 4.35 5.14
N MET A 126 -3.74 5.32 4.77
CA MET A 126 -4.48 6.15 5.71
C MET A 126 -5.78 5.42 6.02
N LYS A 127 -5.88 4.84 7.20
CA LYS A 127 -6.94 3.89 7.53
C LYS A 127 -8.09 4.52 8.33
N THR A 128 -7.91 5.73 8.84
CA THR A 128 -8.92 6.41 9.67
C THR A 128 -9.12 7.84 9.20
N ASP A 129 -10.20 8.46 9.63
CA ASP A 129 -10.45 9.88 9.37
C ASP A 129 -9.39 10.75 10.03
N ALA A 130 -8.90 10.35 11.20
CA ALA A 130 -7.80 11.05 11.87
C ALA A 130 -6.55 11.08 11.00
N ALA A 131 -6.22 9.95 10.35
CA ALA A 131 -5.09 9.89 9.41
C ALA A 131 -5.33 10.78 8.19
N LEU A 132 -6.52 10.74 7.62
CA LEU A 132 -6.87 11.57 6.46
C LEU A 132 -6.77 13.06 6.78
N SER A 133 -7.06 13.47 8.01
CA SER A 133 -6.97 14.86 8.42
C SER A 133 -5.53 15.40 8.41
N CYS A 134 -4.54 14.51 8.36
CA CYS A 134 -3.13 14.91 8.23
C CYS A 134 -2.73 15.23 6.80
N LEU A 135 -3.64 15.07 5.84
CA LEU A 135 -3.39 15.35 4.43
C LEU A 135 -4.05 16.66 4.02
N ARG A 136 -3.32 17.46 3.25
CA ARG A 136 -3.86 18.67 2.63
C ARG A 136 -3.68 18.57 1.13
N PHE A 137 -4.79 18.62 0.41
CA PHE A 137 -4.75 18.56 -1.06
C PHE A 137 -4.06 19.81 -1.61
N LEU A 138 -3.10 19.62 -2.50
CA LEU A 138 -2.37 20.70 -3.15
C LEU A 138 -2.84 20.91 -4.59
N GLU A 139 -2.79 19.86 -5.39
CA GLU A 139 -3.14 19.96 -6.82
C GLU A 139 -3.38 18.60 -7.44
N GLY A 140 -4.01 18.61 -8.61
CA GLY A 140 -4.07 17.46 -9.51
C GLY A 140 -3.16 17.72 -10.71
N ARG A 141 -2.37 16.71 -11.09
CA ARG A 141 -1.47 16.78 -12.25
C ARG A 141 -1.87 15.75 -13.28
N ALA A 142 -2.08 16.19 -14.52
CA ALA A 142 -2.27 15.25 -15.63
C ALA A 142 -0.94 14.52 -15.91
N VAL A 143 -1.03 13.23 -16.16
CA VAL A 143 0.14 12.38 -16.42
C VAL A 143 -0.01 11.55 -17.68
#